data_b4fb31e691b6e63048d40751d27439af
#
_entry.id   b4fb31e691b6e63048d40751d27439af
#
_cell.length_a   1.000
_cell.length_b   1.000
_cell.length_c   1.000
_cell.angle_alpha   90.00
_cell.angle_beta   90.00
_cell.angle_gamma   90.00
#
_symmetry.space_group_name_H-M   'P 1'
#
loop_
_entity.id
_entity.type
_entity.pdbx_description
1 polymer ?
#
loop_
_entity_poly.entity_id
_entity_poly.type
_entity_poly.pdbx_seq_one_letter_code
_entity_poly.pdbx_strand_id
1 'polypeptide(L)' 'MAINYVLYTTHCPKCNVLYSKLKDKNIEFEVSEDVDKLIEMGFMTAPVLYNGEKYYTFEEAIKLINNMR' A
#
# COMPACT_ATOMS: atom_id res chain seq x y z
N MET A 1 11.22 8.97 14.33
CA MET A 1 10.96 9.43 12.97
C MET A 1 9.77 8.70 12.41
N ALA A 2 8.84 9.44 11.85
CA ALA A 2 7.66 8.84 11.28
C ALA A 2 7.98 8.29 9.90
N ILE A 3 7.63 7.03 9.68
CA ILE A 3 7.72 6.43 8.35
C ILE A 3 6.38 6.69 7.68
N ASN A 4 6.42 7.43 6.59
CA ASN A 4 5.20 7.73 5.84
C ASN A 4 4.97 6.65 4.80
N TYR A 5 3.85 5.96 4.96
CA TYR A 5 3.42 4.97 3.98
C TYR A 5 2.52 5.65 2.95
N VAL A 6 2.61 5.20 1.72
CA VAL A 6 1.72 5.66 0.65
C VAL A 6 1.03 4.44 0.07
N LEU A 7 -0.29 4.48 0.06
CA LEU A 7 -1.09 3.41 -0.52
C LEU A 7 -1.57 3.85 -1.90
N TYR A 8 -1.08 3.20 -2.93
CA TYR A 8 -1.54 3.43 -4.30
C TYR A 8 -2.72 2.52 -4.56
N THR A 9 -3.84 3.10 -4.92
CA THR A 9 -5.09 2.36 -5.00
C THR A 9 -5.90 2.79 -6.22
N THR A 10 -6.66 1.83 -6.75
CA THR A 10 -7.65 2.09 -7.80
C THR A 10 -9.06 1.87 -7.27
N HIS A 11 -9.20 1.80 -5.95
CA HIS A 11 -10.49 1.54 -5.28
C HIS A 11 -11.06 0.15 -5.59
N CYS A 12 -10.19 -0.79 -5.93
CA CYS A 12 -10.62 -2.17 -6.14
C CYS A 12 -10.86 -2.87 -4.79
N PRO A 13 -11.53 -4.05 -4.79
CA PRO A 13 -11.78 -4.77 -3.54
C PRO A 13 -10.51 -5.07 -2.74
N LYS A 14 -9.43 -5.45 -3.41
CA LYS A 14 -8.16 -5.70 -2.74
C LYS A 14 -7.60 -4.42 -2.12
N CYS A 15 -7.79 -3.30 -2.80
CA CYS A 15 -7.36 -2.01 -2.28
C CYS A 15 -8.07 -1.70 -0.96
N ASN A 16 -9.37 -1.98 -0.90
CA ASN A 16 -10.15 -1.74 0.30
C ASN A 16 -9.69 -2.64 1.44
N VAL A 17 -9.35 -3.87 1.15
CA VAL A 17 -8.84 -4.80 2.15
C VAL A 17 -7.54 -4.27 2.76
N LEU A 18 -6.62 -3.85 1.91
CA LEU A 18 -5.34 -3.33 2.39
C LEU A 18 -5.52 -2.04 3.18
N TYR A 19 -6.40 -1.17 2.71
CA TYR A 19 -6.73 0.07 3.41
C TYR A 19 -7.22 -0.23 4.83
N SER A 20 -8.16 -1.17 4.96
CA SER A 20 -8.71 -1.54 6.26
C SER A 20 -7.64 -2.13 7.18
N LYS A 21 -6.76 -2.95 6.65
CA LYS A 21 -5.70 -3.55 7.45
C LYS A 21 -4.73 -2.51 7.97
N LEU A 22 -4.39 -1.52 7.15
CA LEU A 22 -3.52 -0.44 7.58
C LEU A 22 -4.16 0.37 8.70
N LYS A 23 -5.45 0.64 8.59
CA LYS A 23 -6.17 1.36 9.63
C LYS A 23 -6.27 0.57 10.92
N ASP A 24 -6.49 -0.73 10.81
CA ASP A 24 -6.58 -1.60 11.99
C ASP A 24 -5.28 -1.62 12.79
N LYS A 25 -4.17 -1.44 12.13
CA LYS A 25 -2.86 -1.43 12.78
C LYS A 25 -2.42 -0.02 13.21
N ASN A 26 -3.28 0.98 13.03
CA ASN A 26 -2.97 2.37 13.35
C ASN A 26 -1.74 2.88 12.61
N ILE A 27 -1.56 2.42 11.40
CA ILE A 27 -0.44 2.85 10.55
C ILE A 27 -0.85 4.16 9.86
N GLU A 28 0.00 5.17 9.96
CA GLU A 28 -0.24 6.41 9.25
C GLU A 28 0.18 6.22 7.80
N PHE A 29 -0.71 6.56 6.87
CA PHE A 29 -0.42 6.42 5.46
C PHE A 29 -1.22 7.44 4.67
N GLU A 30 -0.73 7.72 3.47
CA GLU A 30 -1.43 8.57 2.53
C GLU A 30 -2.00 7.69 1.43
N VAL A 31 -3.11 8.13 0.85
CA VAL A 31 -3.73 7.40 -0.26
C VAL A 31 -3.46 8.16 -1.54
N SER A 32 -2.98 7.47 -2.55
CA SER A 32 -2.73 8.05 -3.86
C SER A 32 -3.46 7.25 -4.92
N GLU A 33 -4.08 7.96 -5.85
CA GLU A 33 -4.76 7.31 -6.97
C GLU A 33 -3.92 7.42 -8.26
N ASP A 34 -2.67 7.81 -8.12
CA ASP A 34 -1.76 7.99 -9.27
C ASP A 34 -1.24 6.64 -9.76
N VAL A 35 -2.11 5.90 -10.45
CA VAL A 35 -1.76 4.60 -10.97
C VAL A 35 -0.81 4.69 -12.17
N ASP A 36 -0.77 5.83 -12.83
CA ASP A 36 0.18 6.03 -13.93
C ASP A 36 1.62 5.87 -13.45
N LYS A 37 1.89 6.34 -12.24
CA LYS A 37 3.19 6.18 -11.65
C LYS A 37 3.55 4.72 -11.44
N LEU A 38 2.56 3.92 -11.03
CA LEU A 38 2.76 2.48 -10.86
C LEU A 38 3.11 1.81 -12.18
N ILE A 39 2.41 2.19 -13.23
CA ILE A 39 2.64 1.63 -14.55
C ILE A 39 4.06 1.97 -15.03
N GLU A 40 4.50 3.20 -14.80
CA GLU A 40 5.85 3.64 -15.16
C GLU A 40 6.91 2.83 -14.44
N MET A 41 6.63 2.41 -13.21
CA MET A 41 7.56 1.62 -12.41
C MET A 41 7.50 0.12 -12.72
N GLY A 42 6.60 -0.29 -13.59
CA GLY A 42 6.47 -1.68 -13.97
C GLY A 42 5.46 -2.49 -13.18
N PHE A 43 4.70 -1.84 -12.31
CA PHE A 43 3.64 -2.52 -11.57
C PHE A 43 2.37 -2.54 -12.42
N MET A 44 1.83 -3.72 -12.62
CA MET A 44 0.64 -3.91 -13.43
C MET A 44 -0.61 -4.16 -12.61
N THR A 45 -0.46 -4.19 -11.29
CA THR A 45 -1.57 -4.48 -10.40
C THR A 45 -1.62 -3.47 -9.27
N ALA A 46 -2.80 -3.29 -8.71
CA ALA A 46 -3.03 -2.50 -7.53
C ALA A 46 -3.67 -3.41 -6.49
N PRO A 47 -3.58 -3.12 -5.21
CA PRO A 47 -2.90 -1.98 -4.61
C PRO A 47 -1.38 -2.19 -4.51
N VAL A 48 -0.65 -1.09 -4.34
CA VAL A 48 0.78 -1.13 -4.05
C VAL A 48 1.02 -0.23 -2.84
N LEU A 49 1.79 -0.74 -1.90
CA LEU A 49 2.14 0.00 -0.70
C LEU A 49 3.61 0.42 -0.76
N TYR A 50 3.85 1.68 -0.50
CA TYR A 50 5.22 2.21 -0.47
C TYR A 50 5.55 2.64 0.96
N ASN A 51 6.69 2.18 1.47
CA ASN A 51 7.07 2.47 2.86
C ASN A 51 8.16 3.53 2.99
N GLY A 52 8.45 4.24 1.92
CA GLY A 52 9.53 5.21 1.91
C GLY A 52 10.82 4.67 1.30
N GLU A 53 10.96 3.38 1.20
CA GLU A 53 12.14 2.72 0.62
C GLU A 53 11.77 1.71 -0.46
N LYS A 54 10.76 0.89 -0.19
CA LYS A 54 10.38 -0.20 -1.08
C LYS A 54 8.91 -0.14 -1.42
N TYR A 55 8.58 -0.69 -2.56
CA TYR A 55 7.20 -0.88 -3.00
C TYR A 55 6.80 -2.32 -2.74
N TYR A 56 5.61 -2.51 -2.20
CA TYR A 56 5.08 -3.84 -1.89
C TYR A 56 3.82 -4.09 -2.69
N THR A 57 3.72 -5.27 -3.28
CA THR A 57 2.47 -5.70 -3.92
C THR A 57 1.46 -6.02 -2.83
N PHE A 58 0.23 -6.34 -3.26
CA PHE A 58 -0.83 -6.65 -2.29
C PHE A 58 -0.40 -7.76 -1.33
N GLU A 59 0.09 -8.88 -1.89
CA GLU A 59 0.47 -10.03 -1.06
C GLU A 59 1.62 -9.69 -0.12
N GLU A 60 2.62 -9.00 -0.63
CA GLU A 60 3.76 -8.61 0.18
C GLU A 60 3.37 -7.62 1.27
N ALA A 61 2.48 -6.69 0.93
CA ALA A 61 2.00 -5.72 1.91
C ALA A 61 1.22 -6.40 3.02
N ILE A 62 0.39 -7.38 2.69
CA ILE A 62 -0.36 -8.13 3.68
C ILE A 62 0.59 -8.86 4.65
N LYS A 63 1.63 -9.47 4.10
CA LYS A 63 2.63 -10.14 4.94
C LYS A 63 3.35 -9.15 5.85
N LEU A 64 3.69 -8.00 5.31
CA LEU A 64 4.35 -6.95 6.09
C LEU A 64 3.47 -6.52 7.26
N ILE A 65 2.20 -6.26 6.97
CA ILE A 65 1.25 -5.79 7.99
C ILE A 65 1.02 -6.87 9.04
N ASN A 66 0.89 -8.12 8.63
CA ASN A 66 0.67 -9.23 9.56
C ASN A 66 1.85 -9.44 10.50
N ASN A 67 3.05 -9.05 10.08
CA ASN A 67 4.25 -9.14 10.92
C ASN A 67 4.43 -7.94 11.82
N MET A 68 3.64 -6.90 11.65
CA MET A 68 3.66 -5.73 12.51
C MET A 68 2.89 -5.99 13.78
N ARG A 69 3.30 -5.34 14.86
CA ARG A 69 2.62 -5.45 16.14
C ARG A 69 1.99 -4.14 16.55
#